data_e7a92d26faf1aacc7a472dde5c97e02a
#
_entry.id   e7a92d26faf1aacc7a472dde5c97e02a
#
_cell.length_a   1.000
_cell.length_b   1.000
_cell.length_c   1.000
_cell.angle_alpha   90.00
_cell.angle_beta   90.00
_cell.angle_gamma   90.00
#
_symmetry.space_group_name_H-M   'P 1'
#
loop_
_entity.id
_entity.type
_entity.pdbx_description
1 polymer ?
#
loop_
_entity_poly.entity_id
_entity_poly.type
_entity_poly.pdbx_seq_one_letter_code
_entity_poly.pdbx_strand_id
1 'polypeptide(L)'
;MPDIKLFAGNATPELAKKISERLYISLGDATVGRFSDGEIQVQINENVRGADVFIIQSTCAPTNDNLMELIVMVDALRRASAGRITAVVPYFGYARQDRRVRSARVPITAKVVADLLSTVGIDRVLTCDLHAEQIQGFFDVPVDNVFGSPVLLDDILKKTDLVNPIVVSPDIGGVVRARAVAKLLNDTEMAIIDKRRPRANVSQVMHIIGDVADRDCILVDDMIDTGGTLCKAAEALKERGAKRVFAYATHAVFSGAAVQHLASDAIDEIVVTDTVPLSPEMKALCKVRVLTLSTMLAEAIRRISNEESISAMFE
;
A
#
# COMPACT_ATOMS: atom_id res chain seq x y z
N MET A 1 7.85 26.40 14.75
CA MET A 1 7.47 25.23 13.94
C MET A 1 6.45 25.69 12.93
N PRO A 2 6.45 25.20 11.70
CA PRO A 2 5.36 25.49 10.78
C PRO A 2 4.03 25.05 11.39
N ASP A 3 2.95 25.77 11.09
CA ASP A 3 1.60 25.40 11.53
C ASP A 3 1.12 24.21 10.70
N ILE A 4 1.20 23.00 11.27
CA ILE A 4 0.80 21.76 10.59
C ILE A 4 -0.72 21.66 10.60
N LYS A 5 -1.31 21.43 9.44
CA LYS A 5 -2.73 21.13 9.27
C LYS A 5 -2.90 19.78 8.59
N LEU A 6 -3.76 18.94 9.17
CA LEU A 6 -4.07 17.61 8.64
C LEU A 6 -5.49 17.62 8.08
N PHE A 7 -5.66 17.22 6.84
CA PHE A 7 -6.97 16.98 6.23
C PHE A 7 -7.10 15.53 5.78
N ALA A 8 -8.29 15.01 5.78
CA ALA A 8 -8.59 13.68 5.31
C ALA A 8 -9.69 13.70 4.25
N GLY A 9 -9.49 12.92 3.18
CA GLY A 9 -10.59 12.54 2.32
C GLY A 9 -11.33 11.31 2.85
N ASN A 10 -12.25 10.77 2.05
CA ASN A 10 -13.17 9.72 2.48
C ASN A 10 -12.60 8.30 2.35
N ALA A 11 -11.43 8.10 1.72
CA ALA A 11 -10.91 6.76 1.45
C ALA A 11 -10.45 6.01 2.71
N THR A 12 -9.75 6.69 3.64
CA THR A 12 -9.13 6.04 4.80
C THR A 12 -9.31 6.86 6.09
N PRO A 13 -10.56 7.16 6.52
CA PRO A 13 -10.82 8.04 7.66
C PRO A 13 -10.27 7.48 8.97
N GLU A 14 -10.32 6.15 9.19
CA GLU A 14 -9.79 5.52 10.38
C GLU A 14 -8.26 5.64 10.48
N LEU A 15 -7.54 5.47 9.37
CA LEU A 15 -6.09 5.68 9.33
C LEU A 15 -5.74 7.15 9.57
N ALA A 16 -6.46 8.07 8.95
CA ALA A 16 -6.26 9.51 9.14
C ALA A 16 -6.48 9.91 10.61
N LYS A 17 -7.51 9.38 11.25
CA LYS A 17 -7.78 9.59 12.68
C LYS A 17 -6.63 9.08 13.55
N LYS A 18 -6.14 7.86 13.33
CA LYS A 18 -5.00 7.30 14.06
C LYS A 18 -3.72 8.14 13.86
N ILE A 19 -3.47 8.66 12.66
CA ILE A 19 -2.33 9.55 12.38
C ILE A 19 -2.47 10.85 13.17
N SER A 20 -3.66 11.46 13.15
CA SER A 20 -3.99 12.68 13.90
C SER A 20 -3.77 12.49 15.41
N GLU A 21 -4.22 11.38 15.99
CA GLU A 21 -4.00 11.02 17.39
C GLU A 21 -2.51 10.87 17.72
N ARG A 22 -1.71 10.26 16.83
CA ARG A 22 -0.26 10.08 17.01
C ARG A 22 0.52 11.39 16.96
N LEU A 23 0.08 12.31 16.13
CA LEU A 23 0.69 13.64 16.01
C LEU A 23 0.20 14.64 17.07
N TYR A 24 -0.86 14.29 17.80
CA TYR A 24 -1.57 15.23 18.69
C TYR A 24 -2.07 16.48 17.97
N ILE A 25 -2.45 16.33 16.69
CA ILE A 25 -2.98 17.40 15.83
C ILE A 25 -4.35 16.95 15.34
N SER A 26 -5.39 17.72 15.61
CA SER A 26 -6.74 17.43 15.13
C SER A 26 -6.82 17.46 13.60
N LEU A 27 -7.68 16.64 13.02
CA LEU A 27 -8.04 16.77 11.62
C LEU A 27 -8.73 18.12 11.39
N GLY A 28 -8.35 18.77 10.31
CA GLY A 28 -8.90 20.05 9.89
C GLY A 28 -10.37 19.95 9.48
N ASP A 29 -11.10 21.03 9.68
CA ASP A 29 -12.52 21.10 9.33
C ASP A 29 -12.67 21.33 7.82
N ALA A 30 -13.14 20.27 7.14
CA ALA A 30 -13.46 20.27 5.71
C ALA A 30 -14.72 19.45 5.44
N THR A 31 -15.53 19.94 4.53
CA THR A 31 -16.67 19.17 3.99
C THR A 31 -16.20 18.54 2.67
N VAL A 32 -16.14 17.21 2.63
CA VAL A 32 -15.83 16.42 1.42
C VAL A 32 -17.02 15.54 1.12
N GLY A 33 -17.72 15.84 0.05
CA GLY A 33 -18.97 15.18 -0.31
C GLY A 33 -19.19 15.16 -1.81
N ARG A 34 -20.48 15.07 -2.20
CA ARG A 34 -20.90 15.02 -3.61
C ARG A 34 -22.12 15.90 -3.83
N PHE A 35 -22.17 16.50 -5.01
CA PHE A 35 -23.41 17.05 -5.54
C PHE A 35 -24.37 15.92 -5.94
N SER A 36 -25.62 16.29 -6.22
CA SER A 36 -26.68 15.32 -6.56
C SER A 36 -26.43 14.54 -7.86
N ASP A 37 -25.60 15.07 -8.74
CA ASP A 37 -25.15 14.44 -10.00
C ASP A 37 -23.91 13.56 -9.83
N GLY A 38 -23.30 13.53 -8.62
CA GLY A 38 -22.14 12.70 -8.26
C GLY A 38 -20.80 13.41 -8.36
N GLU A 39 -20.75 14.67 -8.81
CA GLU A 39 -19.52 15.46 -8.80
C GLU A 39 -19.00 15.68 -7.37
N ILE A 40 -17.68 15.67 -7.21
CA ILE A 40 -17.05 15.89 -5.91
C ILE A 40 -17.20 17.34 -5.47
N GLN A 41 -17.66 17.52 -4.23
CA GLN A 41 -17.77 18.81 -3.56
C GLN A 41 -16.79 18.89 -2.40
N VAL A 42 -15.98 19.94 -2.35
CA VAL A 42 -15.06 20.20 -1.24
C VAL A 42 -15.23 21.63 -0.75
N GLN A 43 -15.26 21.80 0.57
CA GLN A 43 -15.20 23.09 1.24
C GLN A 43 -14.23 23.01 2.43
N ILE A 44 -13.27 23.92 2.50
CA ILE A 44 -12.37 24.07 3.64
C ILE A 44 -13.01 25.09 4.60
N ASN A 45 -13.28 24.67 5.84
CA ASN A 45 -14.06 25.45 6.81
C ASN A 45 -13.16 26.18 7.84
N GLU A 46 -11.84 26.10 7.68
CA GLU A 46 -10.91 26.79 8.57
C GLU A 46 -9.83 27.57 7.81
N ASN A 47 -9.11 28.42 8.52
CA ASN A 47 -7.99 29.19 7.94
C ASN A 47 -6.75 28.28 7.78
N VAL A 48 -6.25 28.20 6.54
CA VAL A 48 -5.07 27.42 6.18
C VAL A 48 -3.95 28.28 5.57
N ARG A 49 -4.11 29.62 5.61
CA ARG A 49 -3.15 30.54 4.98
C ARG A 49 -1.75 30.38 5.56
N GLY A 50 -0.80 30.05 4.69
CA GLY A 50 0.61 29.87 5.05
C GLY A 50 0.92 28.59 5.83
N ALA A 51 -0.09 27.74 6.13
CA ALA A 51 0.09 26.50 6.85
C ALA A 51 0.80 25.42 6.00
N ASP A 52 1.47 24.49 6.69
CA ASP A 52 2.01 23.25 6.12
C ASP A 52 0.91 22.19 6.16
N VAL A 53 0.30 21.92 5.01
CA VAL A 53 -0.91 21.09 4.90
C VAL A 53 -0.59 19.70 4.41
N PHE A 54 -1.10 18.69 5.10
CA PHE A 54 -1.04 17.28 4.73
C PHE A 54 -2.45 16.75 4.45
N ILE A 55 -2.68 16.20 3.26
CA ILE A 55 -3.95 15.59 2.86
C ILE A 55 -3.79 14.09 2.87
N ILE A 56 -4.47 13.40 3.78
CA ILE A 56 -4.42 11.95 3.92
C ILE A 56 -5.54 11.33 3.09
N GLN A 57 -5.19 10.71 1.97
CA GLN A 57 -6.15 10.12 1.04
C GLN A 57 -5.52 9.00 0.21
N SER A 58 -5.86 7.76 0.48
CA SER A 58 -5.53 6.64 -0.44
C SER A 58 -6.35 6.73 -1.71
N THR A 59 -5.73 6.41 -2.86
CA THR A 59 -6.45 6.36 -4.14
C THR A 59 -6.88 4.94 -4.48
N CYS A 60 -7.38 4.21 -3.45
CA CYS A 60 -8.00 2.89 -3.57
C CYS A 60 -9.43 2.97 -4.12
N ALA A 61 -10.09 1.84 -4.28
CA ALA A 61 -11.48 1.81 -4.74
C ALA A 61 -12.45 2.52 -3.76
N PRO A 62 -13.39 3.33 -4.30
CA PRO A 62 -13.62 3.68 -5.70
C PRO A 62 -12.54 4.64 -6.23
N THR A 63 -11.66 4.11 -7.06
CA THR A 63 -10.36 4.74 -7.37
C THR A 63 -10.48 6.11 -8.03
N ASN A 64 -11.41 6.26 -8.98
CA ASN A 64 -11.61 7.54 -9.68
C ASN A 64 -12.14 8.62 -8.74
N ASP A 65 -13.05 8.25 -7.86
CA ASP A 65 -13.67 9.16 -6.91
C ASP A 65 -12.64 9.64 -5.87
N ASN A 66 -11.90 8.70 -5.28
CA ASN A 66 -10.88 9.01 -4.28
C ASN A 66 -9.71 9.83 -4.87
N LEU A 67 -9.34 9.59 -6.12
CA LEU A 67 -8.37 10.41 -6.83
C LEU A 67 -8.92 11.81 -7.07
N MET A 68 -10.18 11.93 -7.53
CA MET A 68 -10.80 13.22 -7.78
C MET A 68 -10.99 14.03 -6.49
N GLU A 69 -11.38 13.37 -5.38
CA GLU A 69 -11.42 14.02 -4.05
C GLU A 69 -10.08 14.66 -3.71
N LEU A 70 -8.98 13.90 -3.85
CA LEU A 70 -7.63 14.42 -3.58
C LEU A 70 -7.32 15.64 -4.44
N ILE A 71 -7.58 15.56 -5.77
CA ILE A 71 -7.32 16.66 -6.71
C ILE A 71 -8.10 17.92 -6.33
N VAL A 72 -9.40 17.78 -6.05
CA VAL A 72 -10.26 18.92 -5.70
C VAL A 72 -9.89 19.51 -4.33
N MET A 73 -9.52 18.66 -3.35
CA MET A 73 -9.01 19.12 -2.05
C MET A 73 -7.72 19.94 -2.19
N VAL A 74 -6.78 19.51 -3.04
CA VAL A 74 -5.55 20.26 -3.31
C VAL A 74 -5.86 21.63 -3.90
N ASP A 75 -6.74 21.72 -4.90
CA ASP A 75 -7.12 23.02 -5.49
C ASP A 75 -7.79 23.94 -4.46
N ALA A 76 -8.69 23.42 -3.64
CA ALA A 76 -9.35 24.20 -2.59
C ALA A 76 -8.34 24.78 -1.58
N LEU A 77 -7.39 23.97 -1.10
CA LEU A 77 -6.34 24.39 -0.17
C LEU A 77 -5.37 25.40 -0.80
N ARG A 78 -5.00 25.19 -2.05
CA ARG A 78 -4.15 26.10 -2.81
C ARG A 78 -4.82 27.48 -2.96
N ARG A 79 -6.13 27.51 -3.30
CA ARG A 79 -6.92 28.76 -3.40
C ARG A 79 -7.11 29.42 -2.05
N ALA A 80 -7.12 28.64 -0.96
CA ALA A 80 -7.15 29.15 0.41
C ALA A 80 -5.76 29.64 0.89
N SER A 81 -4.74 29.63 0.01
CA SER A 81 -3.38 30.10 0.28
C SER A 81 -2.62 29.26 1.30
N ALA A 82 -2.79 27.94 1.31
CA ALA A 82 -1.88 27.04 2.02
C ALA A 82 -0.42 27.33 1.62
N GLY A 83 0.50 27.21 2.55
CA GLY A 83 1.91 27.52 2.32
C GLY A 83 2.65 26.37 1.60
N ARG A 84 2.35 25.14 1.97
CA ARG A 84 2.85 23.90 1.35
C ARG A 84 1.75 22.84 1.42
N ILE A 85 1.60 22.04 0.38
CA ILE A 85 0.60 20.98 0.31
C ILE A 85 1.30 19.64 0.03
N THR A 86 1.28 18.75 1.01
CA THR A 86 1.79 17.37 0.88
C THR A 86 0.62 16.41 0.71
N ALA A 87 0.59 15.70 -0.40
CA ALA A 87 -0.35 14.59 -0.60
C ALA A 87 0.18 13.33 0.10
N VAL A 88 -0.47 12.91 1.18
CA VAL A 88 -0.21 11.65 1.87
C VAL A 88 -1.12 10.59 1.28
N VAL A 89 -0.56 9.75 0.41
CA VAL A 89 -1.28 8.74 -0.37
C VAL A 89 -0.80 7.35 0.07
N PRO A 90 -1.34 6.79 1.18
CA PRO A 90 -0.86 5.51 1.72
C PRO A 90 -0.92 4.37 0.71
N TYR A 91 -1.96 4.33 -0.13
CA TYR A 91 -2.03 3.48 -1.31
C TYR A 91 -2.16 4.32 -2.59
N PHE A 92 -1.17 4.22 -3.48
CA PHE A 92 -1.16 4.89 -4.77
C PHE A 92 -1.81 4.02 -5.84
N GLY A 93 -3.03 4.32 -6.19
CA GLY A 93 -3.77 3.65 -7.27
C GLY A 93 -3.18 3.91 -8.65
N TYR A 94 -3.60 3.12 -9.65
CA TYR A 94 -3.07 3.16 -11.03
C TYR A 94 -1.58 2.80 -11.18
N ALA A 95 -0.89 2.41 -10.09
CA ALA A 95 0.54 2.10 -10.08
C ALA A 95 0.93 0.88 -10.92
N ARG A 96 -0.01 -0.03 -11.21
CA ARG A 96 0.27 -1.28 -11.95
C ARG A 96 0.56 -1.10 -13.45
N GLN A 97 0.25 0.06 -14.02
CA GLN A 97 0.63 0.45 -15.37
C GLN A 97 1.74 1.52 -15.32
N ASP A 98 2.93 1.08 -14.90
CA ASP A 98 4.15 1.88 -14.72
C ASP A 98 5.04 1.95 -15.96
N ARG A 99 4.77 1.08 -16.94
CA ARG A 99 5.58 0.95 -18.17
C ARG A 99 4.76 0.45 -19.35
N ARG A 100 5.26 0.73 -20.55
CA ARG A 100 4.68 0.21 -21.80
C ARG A 100 5.21 -1.19 -22.09
N VAL A 101 4.33 -2.14 -22.30
CA VAL A 101 4.68 -3.47 -22.82
C VAL A 101 4.99 -3.36 -24.32
N ARG A 102 6.08 -3.99 -24.79
CA ARG A 102 6.60 -3.83 -26.17
C ARG A 102 5.57 -4.12 -27.27
N SER A 103 4.66 -5.06 -27.03
CA SER A 103 3.67 -5.52 -28.02
C SER A 103 2.31 -4.83 -27.95
N ALA A 104 2.11 -3.88 -27.02
CA ALA A 104 0.81 -3.29 -26.77
C ALA A 104 0.83 -1.75 -26.85
N ARG A 105 -0.29 -1.18 -27.31
CA ARG A 105 -0.55 0.27 -27.28
C ARG A 105 -1.35 0.58 -26.04
N VAL A 106 -0.67 0.65 -24.88
CA VAL A 106 -1.25 0.89 -23.57
C VAL A 106 -0.74 2.20 -22.98
N PRO A 107 -1.53 2.88 -22.12
CA PRO A 107 -1.06 4.05 -21.40
C PRO A 107 -0.03 3.65 -20.33
N ILE A 108 0.62 4.67 -19.76
CA ILE A 108 1.35 4.58 -18.49
C ILE A 108 0.52 5.37 -17.48
N THR A 109 -0.50 4.70 -16.88
CA THR A 109 -1.47 5.40 -16.03
C THR A 109 -0.86 5.95 -14.74
N ALA A 110 0.19 5.32 -14.23
CA ALA A 110 0.96 5.87 -13.10
C ALA A 110 1.51 7.27 -13.42
N LYS A 111 2.02 7.49 -14.64
CA LYS A 111 2.49 8.81 -15.09
C LYS A 111 1.34 9.80 -15.22
N VAL A 112 0.19 9.37 -15.78
CA VAL A 112 -0.99 10.24 -15.91
C VAL A 112 -1.44 10.77 -14.55
N VAL A 113 -1.51 9.89 -13.54
CA VAL A 113 -1.90 10.29 -12.17
C VAL A 113 -0.84 11.22 -11.54
N ALA A 114 0.45 10.92 -11.73
CA ALA A 114 1.52 11.80 -11.26
C ALA A 114 1.45 13.20 -11.86
N ASP A 115 1.16 13.30 -13.18
CA ASP A 115 1.00 14.58 -13.87
C ASP A 115 -0.21 15.37 -13.35
N LEU A 116 -1.35 14.70 -13.12
CA LEU A 116 -2.55 15.34 -12.58
C LEU A 116 -2.27 15.95 -11.20
N LEU A 117 -1.63 15.19 -10.30
CA LEU A 117 -1.30 15.66 -8.96
C LEU A 117 -0.25 16.79 -8.98
N SER A 118 0.79 16.69 -9.81
CA SER A 118 1.77 17.76 -9.97
C SER A 118 1.14 19.04 -10.54
N THR A 119 0.28 18.89 -11.54
CA THR A 119 -0.37 20.03 -12.22
C THR A 119 -1.35 20.77 -11.30
N VAL A 120 -2.11 20.05 -10.47
CA VAL A 120 -3.04 20.71 -9.53
C VAL A 120 -2.30 21.49 -8.44
N GLY A 121 -1.03 21.18 -8.20
CA GLY A 121 -0.13 21.99 -7.38
C GLY A 121 0.13 21.42 -5.98
N ILE A 122 0.35 20.12 -5.88
CA ILE A 122 1.01 19.54 -4.70
C ILE A 122 2.48 19.95 -4.68
N ASP A 123 3.08 20.08 -3.50
CA ASP A 123 4.51 20.37 -3.33
C ASP A 123 5.32 19.09 -3.03
N ARG A 124 4.67 18.03 -2.60
CA ARG A 124 5.30 16.75 -2.21
C ARG A 124 4.28 15.62 -2.19
N VAL A 125 4.76 14.41 -2.40
CA VAL A 125 4.00 13.16 -2.16
C VAL A 125 4.68 12.36 -1.05
N LEU A 126 3.89 11.88 -0.09
CA LEU A 126 4.27 10.83 0.85
C LEU A 126 3.41 9.60 0.53
N THR A 127 4.04 8.48 0.20
CA THR A 127 3.34 7.23 -0.14
C THR A 127 4.03 6.03 0.48
N CYS A 128 3.38 4.86 0.45
CA CYS A 128 3.93 3.63 1.00
C CYS A 128 4.00 2.55 -0.07
N ASP A 129 5.12 1.83 -0.12
CA ASP A 129 5.34 0.64 -0.97
C ASP A 129 4.79 0.78 -2.40
N LEU A 130 5.28 1.74 -3.15
CA LEU A 130 4.94 1.87 -4.58
C LEU A 130 5.15 0.54 -5.30
N HIS A 131 4.20 0.16 -6.14
CA HIS A 131 4.28 -1.08 -6.93
C HIS A 131 5.59 -1.19 -7.72
N ALA A 132 6.12 -0.06 -8.17
CA ALA A 132 7.40 0.05 -8.84
C ALA A 132 8.10 1.34 -8.38
N GLU A 133 9.33 1.23 -7.89
CA GLU A 133 10.08 2.35 -7.31
C GLU A 133 10.32 3.49 -8.31
N GLN A 134 10.44 3.18 -9.59
CA GLN A 134 10.63 4.18 -10.65
C GLN A 134 9.44 5.15 -10.80
N ILE A 135 8.27 4.86 -10.24
CA ILE A 135 7.11 5.77 -10.23
C ILE A 135 7.46 7.09 -9.55
N GLN A 136 8.39 7.09 -8.58
CA GLN A 136 8.89 8.31 -7.95
C GLN A 136 9.43 9.31 -8.99
N GLY A 137 10.07 8.82 -10.05
CA GLY A 137 10.57 9.65 -11.15
C GLY A 137 9.51 10.15 -12.13
N PHE A 138 8.24 9.83 -11.93
CA PHE A 138 7.14 10.34 -12.77
C PHE A 138 6.59 11.68 -12.28
N PHE A 139 6.90 12.04 -11.04
CA PHE A 139 6.49 13.28 -10.44
C PHE A 139 7.51 14.39 -10.68
N ASP A 140 7.02 15.62 -10.83
CA ASP A 140 7.85 16.83 -10.90
C ASP A 140 8.12 17.42 -9.51
N VAL A 141 7.62 16.78 -8.46
CA VAL A 141 7.79 17.16 -7.05
C VAL A 141 8.47 16.01 -6.29
N PRO A 142 9.09 16.31 -5.12
CA PRO A 142 9.67 15.27 -4.28
C PRO A 142 8.66 14.20 -3.88
N VAL A 143 9.11 12.94 -3.87
CA VAL A 143 8.32 11.78 -3.43
C VAL A 143 9.07 11.05 -2.33
N ASP A 144 8.44 10.93 -1.17
CA ASP A 144 8.88 10.07 -0.08
C ASP A 144 8.10 8.76 -0.15
N ASN A 145 8.74 7.71 -0.63
CA ASN A 145 8.19 6.36 -0.63
C ASN A 145 8.69 5.64 0.62
N VAL A 146 7.84 5.51 1.63
CA VAL A 146 8.15 4.76 2.87
C VAL A 146 7.79 3.29 2.70
N PHE A 147 8.37 2.43 3.55
CA PHE A 147 8.19 0.98 3.44
C PHE A 147 7.37 0.43 4.60
N GLY A 148 6.35 -0.36 4.31
CA GLY A 148 5.55 -1.07 5.32
C GLY A 148 6.29 -2.28 5.92
N SER A 149 7.38 -2.71 5.28
CA SER A 149 8.15 -3.89 5.69
C SER A 149 8.61 -3.89 7.16
N PRO A 150 9.03 -2.78 7.80
CA PRO A 150 9.37 -2.81 9.22
C PRO A 150 8.19 -3.19 10.13
N VAL A 151 6.97 -2.75 9.79
CA VAL A 151 5.76 -3.07 10.56
C VAL A 151 5.36 -4.52 10.35
N LEU A 152 5.45 -5.03 9.13
CA LEU A 152 5.20 -6.44 8.81
C LEU A 152 6.24 -7.35 9.47
N LEU A 153 7.52 -6.95 9.44
CA LEU A 153 8.62 -7.69 10.05
C LEU A 153 8.50 -7.78 11.57
N ASP A 154 8.15 -6.68 12.24
CA ASP A 154 7.92 -6.66 13.69
C ASP A 154 6.82 -7.65 14.10
N ASP A 155 5.76 -7.78 13.29
CA ASP A 155 4.72 -8.78 13.51
C ASP A 155 5.23 -10.20 13.30
N ILE A 156 6.01 -10.47 12.26
CA ILE A 156 6.61 -11.78 12.00
C ILE A 156 7.54 -12.19 13.16
N LEU A 157 8.40 -11.26 13.63
CA LEU A 157 9.33 -11.51 14.73
C LEU A 157 8.64 -11.79 16.07
N LYS A 158 7.44 -11.27 16.28
CA LYS A 158 6.62 -11.54 17.47
C LYS A 158 5.96 -12.92 17.45
N LYS A 159 5.93 -13.60 16.31
CA LYS A 159 5.43 -14.98 16.20
C LYS A 159 6.49 -15.96 16.73
N THR A 160 6.38 -16.34 17.99
CA THR A 160 7.32 -17.25 18.67
C THR A 160 7.11 -18.73 18.32
N ASP A 161 6.03 -19.06 17.64
CA ASP A 161 5.62 -20.42 17.29
C ASP A 161 6.00 -20.83 15.85
N LEU A 162 6.75 -20.00 15.12
CA LEU A 162 7.20 -20.31 13.76
C LEU A 162 8.20 -21.47 13.77
N VAL A 163 7.98 -22.45 12.90
CA VAL A 163 8.82 -23.63 12.76
C VAL A 163 9.63 -23.52 11.47
N ASN A 164 10.95 -23.39 11.62
CA ASN A 164 11.90 -23.34 10.50
C ASN A 164 11.43 -22.40 9.36
N PRO A 165 11.18 -21.12 9.63
CA PRO A 165 10.53 -20.20 8.69
C PRO A 165 11.35 -20.03 7.40
N ILE A 166 10.67 -19.85 6.27
CA ILE A 166 11.26 -19.51 4.99
C ILE A 166 10.45 -18.37 4.33
N VAL A 167 11.15 -17.35 3.82
CA VAL A 167 10.50 -16.27 3.08
C VAL A 167 10.29 -16.68 1.64
N VAL A 168 9.07 -16.47 1.12
CA VAL A 168 8.69 -16.88 -0.22
C VAL A 168 8.30 -15.68 -1.06
N SER A 169 8.95 -15.53 -2.21
CA SER A 169 8.49 -14.59 -3.23
C SER A 169 7.40 -15.22 -4.08
N PRO A 170 6.20 -14.61 -4.20
CA PRO A 170 5.11 -15.17 -4.98
C PRO A 170 5.35 -15.13 -6.49
N ASP A 171 6.37 -14.38 -6.95
CA ASP A 171 6.82 -14.34 -8.34
C ASP A 171 8.24 -13.76 -8.45
N ILE A 172 8.76 -13.70 -9.68
CA ILE A 172 10.13 -13.18 -9.94
C ILE A 172 10.22 -11.68 -9.64
N GLY A 173 9.15 -10.91 -9.82
CA GLY A 173 9.11 -9.47 -9.57
C GLY A 173 9.27 -9.10 -8.09
N GLY A 174 8.74 -9.92 -7.19
CA GLY A 174 8.80 -9.72 -5.74
C GLY A 174 10.11 -10.16 -5.06
N VAL A 175 11.08 -10.74 -5.80
CA VAL A 175 12.31 -11.33 -5.21
C VAL A 175 13.12 -10.31 -4.41
N VAL A 176 13.22 -9.07 -4.87
CA VAL A 176 14.00 -8.03 -4.16
C VAL A 176 13.37 -7.74 -2.79
N ARG A 177 12.03 -7.60 -2.74
CA ARG A 177 11.28 -7.38 -1.51
C ARG A 177 11.41 -8.57 -0.55
N ALA A 178 11.19 -9.78 -1.05
CA ALA A 178 11.32 -10.98 -0.24
C ALA A 178 12.73 -11.15 0.34
N ARG A 179 13.77 -10.81 -0.44
CA ARG A 179 15.16 -10.82 0.02
C ARG A 179 15.42 -9.81 1.13
N ALA A 180 14.86 -8.61 1.03
CA ALA A 180 14.98 -7.61 2.08
C ALA A 180 14.36 -8.10 3.40
N VAL A 181 13.18 -8.71 3.35
CA VAL A 181 12.54 -9.31 4.53
C VAL A 181 13.35 -10.48 5.08
N ALA A 182 13.84 -11.39 4.22
CA ALA A 182 14.65 -12.54 4.64
C ALA A 182 15.94 -12.10 5.36
N LYS A 183 16.61 -11.07 4.84
CA LYS A 183 17.82 -10.51 5.46
C LYS A 183 17.53 -9.98 6.88
N LEU A 184 16.42 -9.29 7.07
CA LEU A 184 16.00 -8.76 8.37
C LEU A 184 15.49 -9.84 9.33
N LEU A 185 15.11 -11.02 8.80
CA LEU A 185 14.76 -12.23 9.56
C LEU A 185 15.97 -13.14 9.79
N ASN A 186 17.11 -12.57 10.19
CA ASN A 186 18.36 -13.29 10.47
C ASN A 186 18.93 -14.08 9.26
N ASP A 187 18.87 -13.48 8.07
CA ASP A 187 19.28 -14.10 6.81
C ASP A 187 18.59 -15.46 6.54
N THR A 188 17.30 -15.53 6.91
CA THR A 188 16.47 -16.70 6.64
C THR A 188 16.51 -17.06 5.15
N GLU A 189 16.46 -18.36 4.85
CA GLU A 189 16.42 -18.87 3.48
C GLU A 189 15.19 -18.35 2.71
N MET A 190 15.31 -18.35 1.40
CA MET A 190 14.25 -17.91 0.50
C MET A 190 13.85 -19.00 -0.48
N ALA A 191 12.55 -19.01 -0.81
CA ALA A 191 12.03 -19.70 -1.97
C ALA A 191 11.39 -18.72 -2.95
N ILE A 192 11.33 -19.11 -4.22
CA ILE A 192 10.75 -18.30 -5.29
C ILE A 192 9.75 -19.16 -6.05
N ILE A 193 8.57 -18.61 -6.32
CA ILE A 193 7.58 -19.24 -7.17
C ILE A 193 7.72 -18.71 -8.59
N ASP A 194 8.23 -19.56 -9.50
CA ASP A 194 8.33 -19.26 -10.92
C ASP A 194 7.04 -19.73 -11.63
N LYS A 195 6.32 -18.75 -12.20
CA LYS A 195 5.04 -18.97 -12.90
C LYS A 195 5.31 -19.18 -14.39
N ARG A 196 5.28 -20.43 -14.86
CA ARG A 196 5.43 -20.74 -16.27
C ARG A 196 4.09 -21.05 -16.92
N ARG A 197 3.81 -20.39 -18.05
CA ARG A 197 2.73 -20.78 -18.95
C ARG A 197 3.37 -21.54 -20.11
N PRO A 198 3.33 -22.89 -20.13
CA PRO A 198 4.00 -23.65 -21.20
C PRO A 198 3.37 -23.41 -22.58
N ARG A 199 2.07 -23.09 -22.64
CA ARG A 199 1.33 -22.73 -23.88
C ARG A 199 0.10 -21.87 -23.53
N ALA A 200 -0.45 -21.14 -24.51
CA ALA A 200 -1.77 -20.52 -24.39
C ALA A 200 -2.83 -21.61 -24.08
N ASN A 201 -3.73 -21.35 -23.13
CA ASN A 201 -4.79 -22.25 -22.66
C ASN A 201 -4.35 -23.50 -21.87
N VAL A 202 -3.11 -23.57 -21.39
CA VAL A 202 -2.66 -24.61 -20.44
C VAL A 202 -2.64 -24.04 -19.03
N SER A 203 -2.99 -24.87 -18.04
CA SER A 203 -2.92 -24.53 -16.61
C SER A 203 -1.55 -23.97 -16.25
N GLN A 204 -1.53 -22.91 -15.47
CA GLN A 204 -0.31 -22.28 -14.99
C GLN A 204 0.41 -23.26 -14.06
N VAL A 205 1.63 -23.67 -14.42
CA VAL A 205 2.46 -24.51 -13.57
C VAL A 205 3.29 -23.62 -12.65
N MET A 206 3.18 -23.88 -11.35
CA MET A 206 4.00 -23.23 -10.31
C MET A 206 5.25 -24.07 -10.10
N HIS A 207 6.42 -23.52 -10.40
CA HIS A 207 7.70 -24.14 -10.10
C HIS A 207 8.31 -23.45 -8.88
N ILE A 208 8.51 -24.21 -7.79
CA ILE A 208 9.10 -23.69 -6.56
C ILE A 208 10.60 -23.94 -6.59
N ILE A 209 11.38 -22.89 -6.45
CA ILE A 209 12.82 -22.91 -6.30
C ILE A 209 13.13 -22.67 -4.82
N GLY A 210 13.74 -23.63 -4.17
CA GLY A 210 13.99 -23.67 -2.72
C GLY A 210 13.28 -24.84 -2.05
N ASP A 211 13.73 -25.21 -0.86
CA ASP A 211 13.15 -26.31 -0.07
C ASP A 211 12.17 -25.76 0.95
N VAL A 212 10.89 -26.19 0.83
CA VAL A 212 9.77 -25.68 1.65
C VAL A 212 9.13 -26.80 2.50
N ALA A 213 9.63 -28.04 2.38
CA ALA A 213 9.07 -29.18 3.11
C ALA A 213 9.25 -29.02 4.63
N ASP A 214 8.18 -29.31 5.37
CA ASP A 214 8.10 -29.19 6.84
C ASP A 214 8.41 -27.79 7.42
N ARG A 215 8.26 -26.74 6.61
CA ARG A 215 8.58 -25.35 6.96
C ARG A 215 7.33 -24.46 7.00
N ASP A 216 7.41 -23.41 7.80
CA ASP A 216 6.45 -22.30 7.76
C ASP A 216 6.85 -21.33 6.66
N CYS A 217 6.02 -21.22 5.62
CA CYS A 217 6.25 -20.37 4.48
C CYS A 217 5.63 -18.98 4.67
N ILE A 218 6.44 -17.94 4.53
CA ILE A 218 6.02 -16.54 4.67
C ILE A 218 6.05 -15.91 3.27
N LEU A 219 4.90 -15.86 2.61
CA LEU A 219 4.71 -15.16 1.32
C LEU A 219 4.70 -13.65 1.57
N VAL A 220 5.53 -12.90 0.83
CA VAL A 220 5.63 -11.44 0.97
C VAL A 220 5.39 -10.76 -0.38
N ASP A 221 4.44 -9.81 -0.41
CA ASP A 221 4.13 -9.02 -1.61
C ASP A 221 3.86 -7.56 -1.26
N ASP A 222 3.75 -6.66 -2.27
CA ASP A 222 3.29 -5.28 -2.06
C ASP A 222 1.77 -5.22 -1.85
N MET A 223 1.03 -6.01 -2.61
CA MET A 223 -0.43 -5.99 -2.55
C MET A 223 -1.04 -7.35 -2.78
N ILE A 224 -2.21 -7.56 -2.22
CA ILE A 224 -3.10 -8.67 -2.56
C ILE A 224 -4.32 -8.10 -3.26
N ASP A 225 -4.46 -8.39 -4.56
CA ASP A 225 -5.59 -7.93 -5.37
C ASP A 225 -6.73 -8.97 -5.35
N THR A 226 -6.89 -9.78 -6.38
CA THR A 226 -7.94 -10.79 -6.42
C THR A 226 -7.68 -12.04 -5.56
N GLY A 227 -6.47 -12.17 -5.03
CA GLY A 227 -6.04 -13.31 -4.21
C GLY A 227 -5.79 -14.62 -4.99
N GLY A 228 -6.24 -14.72 -6.25
CA GLY A 228 -6.15 -15.97 -7.01
C GLY A 228 -4.71 -16.46 -7.23
N THR A 229 -3.78 -15.58 -7.49
CA THR A 229 -2.35 -15.92 -7.60
C THR A 229 -1.77 -16.38 -6.27
N LEU A 230 -2.11 -15.69 -5.20
CA LEU A 230 -1.66 -16.01 -3.84
C LEU A 230 -2.20 -17.37 -3.39
N CYS A 231 -3.48 -17.65 -3.65
CA CYS A 231 -4.10 -18.93 -3.35
C CYS A 231 -3.39 -20.10 -4.05
N LYS A 232 -3.18 -20.00 -5.37
CA LYS A 232 -2.44 -21.00 -6.14
C LYS A 232 -0.99 -21.17 -5.65
N ALA A 233 -0.34 -20.08 -5.26
CA ALA A 233 0.99 -20.14 -4.67
C ALA A 233 0.99 -20.93 -3.36
N ALA A 234 0.03 -20.67 -2.49
CA ALA A 234 -0.13 -21.37 -1.22
C ALA A 234 -0.46 -22.87 -1.43
N GLU A 235 -1.36 -23.18 -2.36
CA GLU A 235 -1.67 -24.57 -2.74
C GLU A 235 -0.40 -25.32 -3.20
N ALA A 236 0.40 -24.72 -4.09
CA ALA A 236 1.64 -25.31 -4.56
C ALA A 236 2.67 -25.53 -3.43
N LEU A 237 2.74 -24.60 -2.46
CA LEU A 237 3.59 -24.73 -1.28
C LEU A 237 3.11 -25.92 -0.41
N LYS A 238 1.80 -26.03 -0.15
CA LYS A 238 1.22 -27.15 0.61
C LYS A 238 1.46 -28.50 -0.10
N GLU A 239 1.30 -28.56 -1.42
CA GLU A 239 1.61 -29.76 -2.23
C GLU A 239 3.08 -30.18 -2.13
N ARG A 240 4.00 -29.23 -1.89
CA ARG A 240 5.42 -29.48 -1.67
C ARG A 240 5.78 -29.71 -0.20
N GLY A 241 4.78 -29.90 0.67
CA GLY A 241 4.96 -30.26 2.07
C GLY A 241 5.16 -29.06 3.03
N ALA A 242 4.84 -27.84 2.62
CA ALA A 242 4.85 -26.70 3.54
C ALA A 242 3.89 -26.94 4.72
N LYS A 243 4.37 -26.68 5.95
CA LYS A 243 3.61 -26.90 7.18
C LYS A 243 2.49 -25.89 7.32
N ARG A 244 2.83 -24.61 7.30
CA ARG A 244 1.88 -23.48 7.30
C ARG A 244 2.28 -22.48 6.21
N VAL A 245 1.30 -21.70 5.75
CA VAL A 245 1.50 -20.63 4.77
C VAL A 245 0.89 -19.36 5.30
N PHE A 246 1.74 -18.37 5.53
CA PHE A 246 1.38 -17.02 5.94
C PHE A 246 1.56 -16.08 4.75
N ALA A 247 0.63 -15.15 4.56
CA ALA A 247 0.71 -14.15 3.52
C ALA A 247 0.80 -12.76 4.14
N TYR A 248 1.83 -12.01 3.79
CA TYR A 248 2.06 -10.64 4.25
C TYR A 248 2.08 -9.70 3.05
N ALA A 249 1.27 -8.65 3.10
CA ALA A 249 1.30 -7.60 2.09
C ALA A 249 0.96 -6.24 2.68
N THR A 250 1.49 -5.19 2.09
CA THR A 250 1.20 -3.82 2.54
C THR A 250 -0.22 -3.44 2.15
N HIS A 251 -0.64 -3.68 0.90
CA HIS A 251 -1.91 -3.17 0.39
C HIS A 251 -2.99 -4.25 0.22
N ALA A 252 -4.06 -4.10 0.99
CA ALA A 252 -5.24 -4.96 0.97
C ALA A 252 -6.22 -4.52 -0.12
N VAL A 253 -5.87 -4.65 -1.41
CA VAL A 253 -6.76 -4.22 -2.51
C VAL A 253 -8.02 -5.06 -2.55
N PHE A 254 -7.92 -6.37 -2.41
CA PHE A 254 -8.99 -7.34 -2.24
C PHE A 254 -10.18 -7.14 -3.19
N SER A 255 -9.87 -7.02 -4.47
CA SER A 255 -10.89 -6.80 -5.50
C SER A 255 -11.50 -8.11 -6.04
N GLY A 256 -12.62 -7.99 -6.72
CA GLY A 256 -13.26 -9.09 -7.44
C GLY A 256 -13.59 -10.28 -6.54
N ALA A 257 -13.06 -11.47 -6.86
CA ALA A 257 -13.31 -12.71 -6.14
C ALA A 257 -12.37 -12.95 -4.94
N ALA A 258 -11.74 -11.90 -4.38
CA ALA A 258 -10.75 -12.05 -3.33
C ALA A 258 -11.27 -12.79 -2.09
N VAL A 259 -12.50 -12.48 -1.63
CA VAL A 259 -13.12 -13.17 -0.48
C VAL A 259 -13.18 -14.68 -0.70
N GLN A 260 -13.58 -15.11 -1.90
CA GLN A 260 -13.71 -16.52 -2.25
C GLN A 260 -12.34 -17.21 -2.33
N HIS A 261 -11.36 -16.59 -2.99
CA HIS A 261 -10.02 -17.15 -3.11
C HIS A 261 -9.31 -17.23 -1.76
N LEU A 262 -9.41 -16.17 -0.95
CA LEU A 262 -8.71 -16.09 0.32
C LEU A 262 -9.40 -16.90 1.45
N ALA A 263 -10.61 -17.40 1.23
CA ALA A 263 -11.24 -18.40 2.10
C ALA A 263 -10.57 -19.78 2.04
N SER A 264 -9.71 -20.04 1.03
CA SER A 264 -8.99 -21.33 0.86
C SER A 264 -8.20 -21.74 2.10
N ASP A 265 -8.27 -23.01 2.45
CA ASP A 265 -7.53 -23.61 3.58
C ASP A 265 -6.01 -23.71 3.34
N ALA A 266 -5.54 -23.44 2.11
CA ALA A 266 -4.11 -23.44 1.80
C ALA A 266 -3.35 -22.29 2.47
N ILE A 267 -4.05 -21.20 2.86
CA ILE A 267 -3.46 -20.05 3.55
C ILE A 267 -3.93 -20.07 5.00
N ASP A 268 -2.99 -20.17 5.92
CA ASP A 268 -3.27 -20.22 7.35
C ASP A 268 -3.57 -18.84 7.94
N GLU A 269 -2.88 -17.79 7.49
CA GLU A 269 -3.10 -16.41 7.94
C GLU A 269 -2.72 -15.40 6.86
N ILE A 270 -3.45 -14.29 6.81
CA ILE A 270 -3.20 -13.16 5.92
C ILE A 270 -3.05 -11.91 6.76
N VAL A 271 -1.91 -11.25 6.62
CA VAL A 271 -1.59 -10.01 7.34
C VAL A 271 -1.39 -8.88 6.34
N VAL A 272 -2.16 -7.83 6.50
CA VAL A 272 -2.13 -6.65 5.63
C VAL A 272 -2.08 -5.38 6.46
N THR A 273 -1.97 -4.23 5.81
CA THR A 273 -2.01 -2.95 6.53
C THR A 273 -3.29 -2.16 6.24
N ASP A 274 -3.49 -1.08 7.00
CA ASP A 274 -4.65 -0.20 6.89
C ASP A 274 -4.51 0.90 5.82
N THR A 275 -3.62 0.72 4.83
CA THR A 275 -3.50 1.60 3.65
C THR A 275 -4.73 1.56 2.75
N VAL A 276 -5.46 0.45 2.77
CA VAL A 276 -6.74 0.25 2.06
C VAL A 276 -7.74 -0.33 3.07
N PRO A 277 -8.94 0.26 3.22
CA PRO A 277 -9.93 -0.24 4.16
C PRO A 277 -10.50 -1.58 3.68
N LEU A 278 -10.70 -2.52 4.60
CA LEU A 278 -11.33 -3.80 4.30
C LEU A 278 -12.84 -3.68 4.16
N SER A 279 -13.43 -4.41 3.21
CA SER A 279 -14.87 -4.60 3.14
C SER A 279 -15.38 -5.38 4.37
N PRO A 280 -16.69 -5.26 4.71
CA PRO A 280 -17.29 -6.05 5.81
C PRO A 280 -17.09 -7.56 5.64
N GLU A 281 -17.22 -8.06 4.41
CA GLU A 281 -17.05 -9.48 4.08
C GLU A 281 -15.59 -9.94 4.32
N MET A 282 -14.63 -9.11 3.97
CA MET A 282 -13.21 -9.41 4.20
C MET A 282 -12.86 -9.38 5.68
N LYS A 283 -13.43 -8.44 6.45
CA LYS A 283 -13.28 -8.38 7.92
C LYS A 283 -13.86 -9.60 8.63
N ALA A 284 -14.86 -10.26 8.02
CA ALA A 284 -15.46 -11.47 8.57
C ALA A 284 -14.57 -12.73 8.39
N LEU A 285 -13.54 -12.69 7.56
CA LEU A 285 -12.58 -13.78 7.42
C LEU A 285 -11.61 -13.75 8.60
N CYS A 286 -11.76 -14.69 9.55
CA CYS A 286 -10.99 -14.74 10.81
C CYS A 286 -9.47 -14.87 10.61
N LYS A 287 -9.01 -15.33 9.44
CA LYS A 287 -7.59 -15.43 9.09
C LYS A 287 -6.97 -14.12 8.56
N VAL A 288 -7.77 -13.08 8.34
CA VAL A 288 -7.27 -11.77 7.87
C VAL A 288 -7.04 -10.86 9.06
N ARG A 289 -5.82 -10.39 9.20
CA ARG A 289 -5.40 -9.46 10.24
C ARG A 289 -4.86 -8.16 9.62
N VAL A 290 -5.15 -7.03 10.27
CA VAL A 290 -4.74 -5.69 9.80
C VAL A 290 -3.78 -5.07 10.80
N LEU A 291 -2.62 -4.66 10.32
CA LEU A 291 -1.64 -3.85 11.05
C LEU A 291 -1.83 -2.38 10.68
N THR A 292 -1.54 -1.47 11.60
CA THR A 292 -1.65 -0.05 11.30
C THR A 292 -0.31 0.57 10.93
N LEU A 293 -0.28 1.36 9.87
CA LEU A 293 0.88 2.18 9.50
C LEU A 293 0.84 3.58 10.13
N SER A 294 -0.14 3.87 10.99
CA SER A 294 -0.35 5.21 11.54
C SER A 294 0.88 5.79 12.24
N THR A 295 1.63 4.99 12.99
CA THR A 295 2.84 5.45 13.69
C THR A 295 3.94 5.85 12.70
N MET A 296 4.17 5.02 11.68
CA MET A 296 5.17 5.28 10.66
C MET A 296 4.83 6.51 9.80
N LEU A 297 3.56 6.62 9.37
CA LEU A 297 3.11 7.75 8.57
C LEU A 297 3.09 9.05 9.39
N ALA A 298 2.71 9.00 10.67
CA ALA A 298 2.79 10.15 11.56
C ALA A 298 4.23 10.64 11.73
N GLU A 299 5.18 9.72 11.94
CA GLU A 299 6.60 10.07 12.03
C GLU A 299 7.14 10.66 10.73
N ALA A 300 6.74 10.10 9.57
CA ALA A 300 7.11 10.66 8.26
C ALA A 300 6.55 12.08 8.07
N ILE A 301 5.29 12.34 8.41
CA ILE A 301 4.67 13.67 8.38
C ILE A 301 5.44 14.65 9.28
N ARG A 302 5.74 14.24 10.51
CA ARG A 302 6.51 15.05 11.45
C ARG A 302 7.89 15.42 10.87
N ARG A 303 8.60 14.46 10.32
CA ARG A 303 9.93 14.66 9.70
C ARG A 303 9.86 15.58 8.49
N ILE A 304 8.89 15.39 7.60
CA ILE A 304 8.69 16.27 6.44
C ILE A 304 8.47 17.71 6.89
N SER A 305 7.61 17.92 7.89
CA SER A 305 7.33 19.27 8.40
C SER A 305 8.52 19.90 9.10
N ASN A 306 9.36 19.12 9.77
CA ASN A 306 10.57 19.59 10.44
C ASN A 306 11.81 19.60 9.54
N GLU A 307 11.68 19.24 8.26
CA GLU A 307 12.80 19.13 7.30
C GLU A 307 13.87 18.12 7.72
N GLU A 308 13.44 17.05 8.41
CA GLU A 308 14.29 15.93 8.83
C GLU A 308 14.34 14.82 7.78
N SER A 309 15.41 14.00 7.82
CA SER A 309 15.59 12.86 6.88
C SER A 309 14.53 11.78 7.08
N ILE A 310 13.84 11.41 5.99
CA ILE A 310 12.92 10.26 5.96
C ILE A 310 13.71 8.94 5.88
N SER A 311 14.83 8.90 5.15
CA SER A 311 15.66 7.69 5.00
C SER A 311 16.14 7.14 6.35
N ALA A 312 16.43 8.03 7.31
CA ALA A 312 16.84 7.64 8.66
C ALA A 312 15.77 6.87 9.46
N MET A 313 14.55 6.73 8.95
CA MET A 313 13.52 5.87 9.56
C MET A 313 13.77 4.38 9.25
N PHE A 314 14.65 4.05 8.29
CA PHE A 314 14.86 2.71 7.75
C PHE A 314 16.32 2.24 7.88
N GLU A 315 17.15 3.04 8.53
CA GLU A 315 18.53 2.70 8.94
C GLU A 315 18.51 2.03 10.32
#